data_0660ca510263da295ddbd79a3769005b
#
_entry.id   0660ca510263da295ddbd79a3769005b
#
_cell.length_a   1.000
_cell.length_b   1.000
_cell.length_c   1.000
_cell.angle_alpha   90.00
_cell.angle_beta   90.00
_cell.angle_gamma   90.00
#
_symmetry.space_group_name_H-M   'P 1'
#
loop_
_entity.id
_entity.type
_entity.pdbx_description
1 polymer ?
#
loop_
_entity_poly.entity_id
_entity_poly.type
_entity_poly.pdbx_seq_one_letter_code
_entity_poly.pdbx_strand_id
1 'polypeptide(L)'
;MFCLLCLCLTLGVWAFEPFRFAVVTDIHINVHAQTPSDDLRQTVAAINSDDSTDFVLVTGDIADAGDGASLRMAHDLLSKLNKPWYIIEGNHDQNWSESGCMDFLKIFGYERFTFEHKGIRFIGIPTGPMMRMAMGHVAPEDIDYVTSVLRSNGKGADAEPVFLVSHMPMQPADVDNWYELTDAIRPYPVVAFINGHYHRDLHFTYDGIPGIVNVTNLRQKGHSAGQYNLISLAADSIRVYTQAVGGTRHCWLTLPFTTHNDDDSTHWAPRPSYAVNDDYPQVTEQWTRDQGAAIFSSPVVWNKRVYAADNAGRVVCYDHEGQELWRHQTGARIIGTPAIGKGIIVVASADSCIYGLDAKSGQQRWCVRTGAPSVSAVTITDGTAYVGSGDHRFRAIRVSDGKVVWQADGIKGYVETRPLVIADKVVFGDWDNTLYCLDRRNGQRLWTWQPPNKDNMHYSPAGCWPVAADGCVFICDPERAMTAIDLNSGQQRWRTYQSKVRESIGLSQDGRRLYAKTMQDSIVCYAADGQAPRELWATDCGFGYEHARVMLVEKDGVVFASNKDGLIMALDGKTGRLLWKHKTGNTMINTVEPLSRNRIVFTNEAGKVGELGVRS
;
A
#
# COMPACT_ATOMS: atom_id res chain seq x y z
N MET A 1 47.64 -4.51 53.15
CA MET A 1 47.50 -3.43 52.16
C MET A 1 46.67 -4.01 51.00
N PHE A 2 45.33 -3.98 51.12
CA PHE A 2 44.40 -4.45 50.09
C PHE A 2 44.04 -3.27 49.20
N CYS A 3 44.41 -3.36 47.94
CA CYS A 3 44.02 -2.39 46.92
C CYS A 3 42.63 -2.80 46.41
N LEU A 4 41.57 -2.04 46.77
CA LEU A 4 40.26 -2.13 46.12
C LEU A 4 40.37 -1.52 44.71
N LEU A 5 40.34 -2.36 43.69
CA LEU A 5 40.06 -1.91 42.33
C LEU A 5 38.58 -1.55 42.24
N CYS A 6 38.21 -0.28 42.28
CA CYS A 6 36.94 0.22 41.84
C CYS A 6 36.86 0.03 40.31
N LEU A 7 36.11 -0.98 39.82
CA LEU A 7 35.64 -1.01 38.46
C LEU A 7 34.57 0.10 38.32
N CYS A 8 34.95 1.27 37.84
CA CYS A 8 33.99 2.22 37.30
C CYS A 8 33.48 1.64 35.98
N LEU A 9 32.32 1.01 36.03
CA LEU A 9 31.48 0.82 34.84
C LEU A 9 31.06 2.24 34.40
N THR A 10 31.75 2.81 33.47
CA THR A 10 31.25 3.97 32.72
C THR A 10 30.10 3.49 31.85
N LEU A 11 28.88 3.53 32.38
CA LEU A 11 27.68 3.62 31.57
C LEU A 11 27.89 4.86 30.70
N GLY A 12 27.98 4.69 29.40
CA GLY A 12 28.07 5.79 28.46
C GLY A 12 26.84 6.67 28.62
N VAL A 13 26.97 7.74 29.39
CA VAL A 13 25.91 8.73 29.54
C VAL A 13 26.01 9.63 28.32
N TRP A 14 25.04 9.53 27.41
CA TRP A 14 24.93 10.45 26.29
C TRP A 14 24.77 11.86 26.83
N ALA A 15 25.69 12.75 26.46
CA ALA A 15 25.66 14.14 26.90
C ALA A 15 24.84 14.98 25.92
N PHE A 16 23.53 15.07 26.14
CA PHE A 16 22.65 16.00 25.44
C PHE A 16 21.87 16.88 26.43
N GLU A 17 21.46 18.08 25.97
CA GLU A 17 20.61 18.94 26.78
C GLU A 17 19.18 18.40 26.82
N PRO A 18 18.55 18.30 28.02
CA PRO A 18 17.14 17.87 28.11
C PRO A 18 16.23 18.75 27.26
N PHE A 19 15.27 18.13 26.59
CA PHE A 19 14.29 18.84 25.77
C PHE A 19 12.95 18.13 25.72
N ARG A 20 11.96 18.79 25.14
CA ARG A 20 10.62 18.25 24.94
C ARG A 20 10.13 18.53 23.55
N PHE A 21 9.39 17.58 22.99
CA PHE A 21 8.70 17.74 21.72
C PHE A 21 7.26 17.22 21.79
N ALA A 22 6.40 17.72 20.92
CA ALA A 22 5.03 17.25 20.80
C ALA A 22 4.92 16.21 19.71
N VAL A 23 3.98 15.25 19.88
CA VAL A 23 3.57 14.28 18.86
C VAL A 23 2.08 14.46 18.61
N VAL A 24 1.74 14.72 17.35
CA VAL A 24 0.36 14.83 16.86
C VAL A 24 0.17 13.74 15.80
N THR A 25 -0.86 12.94 15.93
CA THR A 25 -1.09 11.79 15.04
C THR A 25 -2.59 11.54 14.82
N ASP A 26 -2.91 10.79 13.77
CA ASP A 26 -4.29 10.35 13.50
C ASP A 26 -5.25 11.54 13.53
N ILE A 27 -4.97 12.53 12.69
CA ILE A 27 -5.68 13.82 12.62
C ILE A 27 -6.98 13.66 11.82
N HIS A 28 -6.96 12.85 10.75
CA HIS A 28 -8.10 12.54 9.89
C HIS A 28 -8.85 13.76 9.36
N ILE A 29 -8.14 14.76 8.85
CA ILE A 29 -8.77 15.91 8.20
C ILE A 29 -9.67 15.42 7.05
N ASN A 30 -10.89 15.94 7.05
CA ASN A 30 -11.85 15.72 5.97
C ASN A 30 -12.54 17.07 5.70
N VAL A 31 -12.43 17.56 4.46
CA VAL A 31 -13.00 18.87 4.09
C VAL A 31 -14.52 18.96 4.26
N HIS A 32 -15.19 17.83 4.37
CA HIS A 32 -16.64 17.75 4.63
C HIS A 32 -16.99 17.60 6.11
N ALA A 33 -15.99 17.52 7.02
CA ALA A 33 -16.17 17.35 8.45
C ALA A 33 -15.42 18.42 9.24
N GLN A 34 -16.15 19.25 10.00
CA GLN A 34 -15.58 20.38 10.73
C GLN A 34 -14.75 19.94 11.95
N THR A 35 -15.14 18.86 12.62
CA THR A 35 -14.58 18.46 13.92
C THR A 35 -13.06 18.21 13.88
N PRO A 36 -12.48 17.44 12.94
CA PRO A 36 -11.04 17.20 12.92
C PRO A 36 -10.22 18.48 12.72
N SER A 37 -10.69 19.39 11.87
CA SER A 37 -10.00 20.67 11.64
C SER A 37 -10.09 21.62 12.87
N ASP A 38 -11.18 21.57 13.64
CA ASP A 38 -11.32 22.32 14.88
C ASP A 38 -10.40 21.77 15.97
N ASP A 39 -10.27 20.43 16.07
CA ASP A 39 -9.38 19.78 17.02
C ASP A 39 -7.92 20.13 16.72
N LEU A 40 -7.48 20.01 15.46
CA LEU A 40 -6.13 20.37 15.06
C LEU A 40 -5.83 21.87 15.31
N ARG A 41 -6.78 22.76 15.01
CA ARG A 41 -6.62 24.21 15.26
C ARG A 41 -6.38 24.51 16.74
N GLN A 42 -7.14 23.86 17.62
CA GLN A 42 -7.00 24.03 19.07
C GLN A 42 -5.68 23.42 19.57
N THR A 43 -5.27 22.28 19.03
CA THR A 43 -3.98 21.63 19.36
C THR A 43 -2.80 22.50 18.93
N VAL A 44 -2.82 23.07 17.73
CA VAL A 44 -1.80 24.01 17.26
C VAL A 44 -1.70 25.23 18.18
N ALA A 45 -2.83 25.81 18.58
CA ALA A 45 -2.85 26.94 19.52
C ALA A 45 -2.27 26.55 20.90
N ALA A 46 -2.61 25.37 21.41
CA ALA A 46 -2.10 24.87 22.69
C ALA A 46 -0.58 24.65 22.65
N ILE A 47 -0.06 24.03 21.58
CA ILE A 47 1.38 23.81 21.39
C ILE A 47 2.12 25.14 21.26
N ASN A 48 1.57 26.10 20.54
CA ASN A 48 2.18 27.43 20.38
C ASN A 48 2.28 28.21 21.71
N SER A 49 1.41 27.92 22.66
CA SER A 49 1.44 28.54 23.99
C SER A 49 2.37 27.83 24.99
N ASP A 50 2.93 26.67 24.63
CA ASP A 50 3.91 25.93 25.48
C ASP A 50 5.33 26.21 25.03
N ASP A 51 6.00 27.19 25.64
CA ASP A 51 7.39 27.57 25.33
C ASP A 51 8.40 26.45 25.61
N SER A 52 8.01 25.42 26.36
CA SER A 52 8.86 24.28 26.70
C SER A 52 8.92 23.19 25.62
N THR A 53 8.14 23.32 24.56
CA THR A 53 8.12 22.39 23.41
C THR A 53 9.06 22.91 22.32
N ASP A 54 10.07 22.14 21.94
CA ASP A 54 11.10 22.56 20.98
C ASP A 54 10.63 22.37 19.51
N PHE A 55 9.97 21.25 19.19
CA PHE A 55 9.44 20.94 17.85
C PHE A 55 8.22 20.01 17.92
N VAL A 56 7.64 19.71 16.76
CA VAL A 56 6.46 18.84 16.64
C VAL A 56 6.73 17.72 15.63
N LEU A 57 6.41 16.47 15.98
CA LEU A 57 6.32 15.35 15.06
C LEU A 57 4.85 15.10 14.71
N VAL A 58 4.56 14.94 13.42
CA VAL A 58 3.23 14.57 12.92
C VAL A 58 3.37 13.19 12.29
N THR A 59 2.79 12.17 12.95
CA THR A 59 3.14 10.77 12.68
C THR A 59 2.08 10.02 11.87
N GLY A 60 1.45 10.69 10.90
CA GLY A 60 0.59 10.06 9.90
C GLY A 60 -0.90 10.14 10.18
N ASP A 61 -1.68 9.60 9.25
CA ASP A 61 -3.14 9.70 9.17
C ASP A 61 -3.61 11.16 9.26
N ILE A 62 -3.07 11.95 8.34
CA ILE A 62 -3.28 13.40 8.25
C ILE A 62 -4.66 13.70 7.68
N ALA A 63 -4.99 13.03 6.56
CA ALA A 63 -6.29 13.08 5.92
C ALA A 63 -7.06 11.77 6.14
N ASP A 64 -8.39 11.85 6.12
CA ASP A 64 -9.26 10.67 6.28
C ASP A 64 -9.18 9.71 5.07
N ALA A 65 -8.83 10.23 3.90
CA ALA A 65 -8.75 9.45 2.65
C ALA A 65 -7.63 9.91 1.69
N GLY A 66 -6.62 10.62 2.15
CA GLY A 66 -5.45 11.00 1.35
C GLY A 66 -5.74 11.92 0.17
N ASP A 67 -6.87 12.62 0.16
CA ASP A 67 -7.22 13.58 -0.89
C ASP A 67 -6.45 14.89 -0.74
N GLY A 68 -6.09 15.50 -1.88
CA GLY A 68 -5.28 16.70 -1.90
C GLY A 68 -5.91 17.93 -1.25
N ALA A 69 -7.26 18.02 -1.13
CA ALA A 69 -7.92 19.13 -0.48
C ALA A 69 -7.81 19.04 1.04
N SER A 70 -8.01 17.84 1.61
CA SER A 70 -7.83 17.57 3.04
C SER A 70 -6.37 17.74 3.45
N LEU A 71 -5.41 17.25 2.66
CA LEU A 71 -3.97 17.43 2.92
C LEU A 71 -3.58 18.92 2.91
N ARG A 72 -4.07 19.73 1.97
CA ARG A 72 -3.85 21.19 1.96
C ARG A 72 -4.43 21.87 3.19
N MET A 73 -5.64 21.50 3.60
CA MET A 73 -6.26 22.03 4.82
C MET A 73 -5.40 21.70 6.06
N ALA A 74 -4.91 20.47 6.17
CA ALA A 74 -4.01 20.08 7.25
C ALA A 74 -2.71 20.90 7.23
N HIS A 75 -2.07 21.04 6.07
CA HIS A 75 -0.87 21.87 5.89
C HIS A 75 -1.11 23.32 6.33
N ASP A 76 -2.23 23.95 5.93
CA ASP A 76 -2.56 25.33 6.27
C ASP A 76 -2.76 25.51 7.78
N LEU A 77 -3.25 24.49 8.48
CA LEU A 77 -3.40 24.50 9.94
C LEU A 77 -2.06 24.27 10.63
N LEU A 78 -1.27 23.26 10.20
CA LEU A 78 0.05 22.97 10.77
C LEU A 78 1.07 24.09 10.52
N SER A 79 0.97 24.80 9.41
CA SER A 79 1.81 25.96 9.10
C SER A 79 1.63 27.16 10.05
N LYS A 80 0.61 27.11 10.93
CA LYS A 80 0.44 28.10 12.02
C LYS A 80 1.23 27.75 13.28
N LEU A 81 1.90 26.59 13.31
CA LEU A 81 2.86 26.29 14.36
C LEU A 81 4.01 27.30 14.33
N ASN A 82 4.36 27.84 15.48
CA ASN A 82 5.50 28.75 15.67
C ASN A 82 6.81 28.00 16.01
N LYS A 83 6.80 26.68 15.86
CA LYS A 83 7.90 25.76 16.13
C LYS A 83 8.20 24.93 14.89
N PRO A 84 9.43 24.42 14.71
CA PRO A 84 9.73 23.44 13.66
C PRO A 84 8.78 22.22 13.76
N TRP A 85 8.35 21.69 12.63
CA TRP A 85 7.57 20.47 12.60
C TRP A 85 7.95 19.58 11.43
N TYR A 86 7.82 18.28 11.63
CA TYR A 86 8.18 17.23 10.68
C TYR A 86 7.03 16.22 10.57
N ILE A 87 6.77 15.72 9.38
CA ILE A 87 5.57 14.95 9.08
C ILE A 87 5.90 13.73 8.21
N ILE A 88 5.18 12.64 8.43
CA ILE A 88 5.13 11.46 7.54
C ILE A 88 3.69 11.13 7.22
N GLU A 89 3.50 10.33 6.16
CA GLU A 89 2.19 9.76 5.81
C GLU A 89 1.81 8.60 6.73
N GLY A 90 0.50 8.43 6.95
CA GLY A 90 -0.11 7.24 7.52
C GLY A 90 -0.80 6.38 6.46
N ASN A 91 -1.46 5.29 6.91
CA ASN A 91 -2.16 4.40 5.98
C ASN A 91 -3.38 5.05 5.33
N HIS A 92 -4.08 5.96 6.00
CA HIS A 92 -5.19 6.70 5.41
C HIS A 92 -4.73 7.66 4.30
N ASP A 93 -3.57 8.27 4.45
CA ASP A 93 -2.99 9.17 3.45
C ASP A 93 -2.59 8.43 2.17
N GLN A 94 -2.11 7.19 2.29
CA GLN A 94 -1.56 6.41 1.18
C GLN A 94 -2.57 5.49 0.51
N ASN A 95 -3.45 4.85 1.27
CA ASN A 95 -4.30 3.77 0.77
C ASN A 95 -5.37 4.25 -0.23
N TRP A 96 -5.88 5.46 -0.07
CA TRP A 96 -6.90 6.05 -0.96
C TRP A 96 -6.43 7.33 -1.64
N SER A 97 -5.14 7.46 -1.89
CA SER A 97 -4.59 8.64 -2.54
C SER A 97 -4.94 8.69 -4.03
N GLU A 98 -5.77 9.64 -4.45
CA GLU A 98 -6.13 9.86 -5.85
C GLU A 98 -4.93 10.20 -6.74
N SER A 99 -3.88 10.75 -6.14
CA SER A 99 -2.65 11.16 -6.83
C SER A 99 -1.53 10.11 -6.73
N GLY A 100 -1.77 8.95 -6.09
CA GLY A 100 -0.71 7.99 -5.76
C GLY A 100 0.34 8.62 -4.85
N CYS A 101 -0.07 9.33 -3.81
CA CYS A 101 0.75 10.04 -2.82
C CYS A 101 1.54 11.25 -3.36
N MET A 102 1.36 11.63 -4.64
CA MET A 102 2.08 12.78 -5.20
C MET A 102 1.63 14.11 -4.61
N ASP A 103 0.38 14.21 -4.12
CA ASP A 103 -0.09 15.44 -3.49
C ASP A 103 0.55 15.65 -2.13
N PHE A 104 0.79 14.60 -1.35
CA PHE A 104 1.56 14.71 -0.11
C PHE A 104 2.96 15.28 -0.38
N LEU A 105 3.68 14.66 -1.32
CA LEU A 105 5.03 15.13 -1.71
C LEU A 105 5.02 16.58 -2.19
N LYS A 106 4.02 17.00 -2.98
CA LYS A 106 3.90 18.39 -3.49
C LYS A 106 3.58 19.40 -2.39
N ILE A 107 2.74 19.01 -1.42
CA ILE A 107 2.24 19.91 -0.36
C ILE A 107 3.28 20.05 0.75
N PHE A 108 3.86 18.93 1.21
CA PHE A 108 4.79 18.93 2.34
C PHE A 108 6.27 18.97 1.92
N GLY A 109 6.59 18.70 0.64
CA GLY A 109 7.92 18.82 0.05
C GLY A 109 8.82 17.59 0.22
N TYR A 110 8.42 16.58 0.98
CA TYR A 110 9.16 15.34 1.21
C TYR A 110 8.23 14.22 1.69
N GLU A 111 8.67 12.97 1.59
CA GLU A 111 7.98 11.77 2.11
C GLU A 111 8.75 11.13 3.27
N ARG A 112 10.03 11.46 3.39
CA ARG A 112 10.97 10.99 4.42
C ARG A 112 11.69 12.17 4.99
N PHE A 113 12.07 12.10 6.26
CA PHE A 113 12.88 13.15 6.86
C PHE A 113 13.99 12.59 7.73
N THR A 114 15.05 13.36 7.89
CA THR A 114 16.01 13.23 8.98
C THR A 114 16.44 14.61 9.45
N PHE A 115 16.56 14.75 10.75
CA PHE A 115 17.12 15.94 11.37
C PHE A 115 17.83 15.57 12.67
N GLU A 116 18.69 16.44 13.13
CA GLU A 116 19.35 16.35 14.43
C GLU A 116 18.82 17.46 15.34
N HIS A 117 18.57 17.12 16.62
CA HIS A 117 18.22 18.08 17.65
C HIS A 117 18.94 17.75 18.95
N LYS A 118 19.82 18.68 19.39
CA LYS A 118 20.59 18.56 20.64
C LYS A 118 21.34 17.22 20.78
N GLY A 119 21.96 16.74 19.71
CA GLY A 119 22.73 15.50 19.68
C GLY A 119 21.92 14.21 19.57
N ILE A 120 20.64 14.30 19.23
CA ILE A 120 19.75 13.16 18.96
C ILE A 120 19.23 13.25 17.53
N ARG A 121 19.31 12.14 16.81
CA ARG A 121 18.84 12.04 15.44
C ARG A 121 17.42 11.47 15.36
N PHE A 122 16.60 12.07 14.51
CA PHE A 122 15.26 11.61 14.18
C PHE A 122 15.23 11.22 12.70
N ILE A 123 14.63 10.05 12.39
CA ILE A 123 14.45 9.56 11.02
C ILE A 123 13.00 9.15 10.86
N GLY A 124 12.28 9.76 9.91
CA GLY A 124 10.88 9.46 9.61
C GLY A 124 10.71 8.80 8.24
N ILE A 125 9.91 7.75 8.19
CA ILE A 125 9.55 6.99 6.97
C ILE A 125 8.06 6.65 6.94
N PRO A 126 7.44 6.58 5.75
CA PRO A 126 6.12 6.00 5.59
C PRO A 126 6.16 4.48 5.77
N THR A 127 5.00 3.87 6.03
CA THR A 127 4.86 2.42 6.21
C THR A 127 3.69 1.84 5.39
N GLY A 128 3.20 2.57 4.38
CA GLY A 128 2.11 2.07 3.54
C GLY A 128 0.83 1.72 4.32
N PRO A 129 -0.01 0.85 3.78
CA PRO A 129 0.05 0.27 2.44
C PRO A 129 -0.35 1.29 1.36
N MET A 130 0.49 1.44 0.34
CA MET A 130 0.20 2.38 -0.75
C MET A 130 -0.83 1.79 -1.71
N MET A 131 -1.98 2.46 -1.86
CA MET A 131 -3.05 2.08 -2.79
C MET A 131 -3.52 0.62 -2.68
N ARG A 132 -3.33 0.00 -1.50
CA ARG A 132 -3.74 -1.38 -1.23
C ARG A 132 -4.30 -1.51 0.20
N MET A 133 -5.39 -2.25 0.33
CA MET A 133 -5.91 -2.67 1.64
C MET A 133 -5.16 -3.93 2.08
N ALA A 134 -3.95 -3.75 2.54
CA ALA A 134 -3.08 -4.81 3.05
C ALA A 134 -2.45 -4.39 4.38
N MET A 135 -1.47 -5.15 4.86
CA MET A 135 -0.65 -4.75 6.00
C MET A 135 0.28 -3.61 5.60
N GLY A 136 0.78 -2.87 6.58
CA GLY A 136 1.90 -1.95 6.36
C GLY A 136 3.10 -2.69 5.79
N HIS A 137 3.91 -1.98 5.03
CA HIS A 137 5.12 -2.47 4.40
C HIS A 137 6.18 -1.37 4.42
N VAL A 138 7.39 -1.67 4.87
CA VAL A 138 8.52 -0.77 4.71
C VAL A 138 9.15 -1.04 3.35
N ALA A 139 8.94 -0.12 2.41
CA ALA A 139 9.45 -0.29 1.05
C ALA A 139 10.99 -0.43 1.03
N PRO A 140 11.57 -1.18 0.07
CA PRO A 140 13.03 -1.31 -0.05
C PRO A 140 13.76 0.02 -0.07
N GLU A 141 13.22 1.00 -0.78
CA GLU A 141 13.76 2.36 -0.84
C GLU A 141 13.71 3.11 0.50
N ASP A 142 12.79 2.75 1.41
CA ASP A 142 12.72 3.31 2.76
C ASP A 142 13.75 2.67 3.69
N ILE A 143 13.94 1.35 3.60
CA ILE A 143 15.02 0.64 4.33
C ILE A 143 16.38 1.17 3.89
N ASP A 144 16.59 1.38 2.59
CA ASP A 144 17.82 1.94 2.04
C ASP A 144 18.05 3.37 2.53
N TYR A 145 17.00 4.20 2.59
CA TYR A 145 17.08 5.55 3.14
C TYR A 145 17.52 5.52 4.61
N VAL A 146 16.82 4.77 5.46
CA VAL A 146 17.15 4.66 6.90
C VAL A 146 18.60 4.19 7.09
N THR A 147 18.97 3.10 6.42
CA THR A 147 20.33 2.53 6.56
C THR A 147 21.42 3.45 6.03
N SER A 148 21.14 4.24 4.98
CA SER A 148 22.09 5.24 4.48
C SER A 148 22.33 6.37 5.49
N VAL A 149 21.27 6.88 6.13
CA VAL A 149 21.37 7.89 7.20
C VAL A 149 22.14 7.31 8.39
N LEU A 150 21.81 6.10 8.82
CA LEU A 150 22.48 5.45 9.95
C LEU A 150 23.96 5.17 9.69
N ARG A 151 24.33 4.78 8.47
CA ARG A 151 25.75 4.62 8.09
C ARG A 151 26.51 5.93 8.18
N SER A 152 25.90 7.04 7.80
CA SER A 152 26.52 8.37 7.92
C SER A 152 26.63 8.86 9.37
N ASN A 153 25.71 8.43 10.23
CA ASN A 153 25.73 8.71 11.66
C ASN A 153 26.83 7.94 12.41
N GLY A 154 27.28 6.79 11.87
CA GLY A 154 28.28 5.93 12.49
C GLY A 154 27.70 4.85 13.39
N LYS A 155 28.60 4.14 14.09
CA LYS A 155 28.27 3.04 15.00
C LYS A 155 29.00 3.21 16.32
N GLY A 156 28.44 2.60 17.39
CA GLY A 156 29.05 2.60 18.72
C GLY A 156 28.76 3.85 19.56
N ALA A 157 29.57 4.07 20.60
CA ALA A 157 29.28 5.06 21.62
C ALA A 157 29.42 6.54 21.15
N ASP A 158 30.10 6.78 20.06
CA ASP A 158 30.29 8.14 19.51
C ASP A 158 29.20 8.50 18.46
N ALA A 159 28.36 7.57 18.06
CA ALA A 159 27.25 7.83 17.15
C ALA A 159 26.06 8.45 17.89
N GLU A 160 25.34 9.37 17.23
CA GLU A 160 24.16 10.00 17.83
C GLU A 160 23.06 8.96 18.11
N PRO A 161 22.39 8.99 19.29
CA PRO A 161 21.20 8.19 19.54
C PRO A 161 20.09 8.51 18.53
N VAL A 162 19.34 7.48 18.10
CA VAL A 162 18.37 7.59 17.02
C VAL A 162 16.96 7.26 17.47
N PHE A 163 16.00 8.12 17.15
CA PHE A 163 14.58 7.81 17.15
C PHE A 163 14.09 7.56 15.73
N LEU A 164 13.36 6.46 15.54
CA LEU A 164 12.66 6.19 14.29
C LEU A 164 11.19 6.61 14.41
N VAL A 165 10.67 7.24 13.37
CA VAL A 165 9.29 7.72 13.31
C VAL A 165 8.60 7.02 12.15
N SER A 166 7.55 6.26 12.47
CA SER A 166 6.69 5.59 11.49
C SER A 166 5.26 5.61 11.97
N HIS A 167 4.30 5.61 11.05
CA HIS A 167 2.89 5.63 11.46
C HIS A 167 2.49 4.30 12.09
N MET A 168 2.65 3.19 11.37
CA MET A 168 2.28 1.87 11.88
C MET A 168 3.35 1.33 12.84
N PRO A 169 2.94 0.65 13.93
CA PRO A 169 3.82 -0.06 14.83
C PRO A 169 4.65 -1.13 14.11
N MET A 170 5.93 -1.23 14.41
CA MET A 170 6.88 -2.11 13.72
C MET A 170 6.82 -3.55 14.25
N GLN A 171 5.65 -4.19 14.10
CA GLN A 171 5.36 -5.53 14.62
C GLN A 171 4.61 -6.39 13.59
N PRO A 172 4.61 -7.76 13.76
CA PRO A 172 3.99 -8.68 12.80
C PRO A 172 2.50 -8.45 12.53
N ALA A 173 1.78 -7.84 13.47
CA ALA A 173 0.35 -7.57 13.33
C ALA A 173 0.06 -6.38 12.40
N ASP A 174 1.01 -5.49 12.20
CA ASP A 174 0.81 -4.21 11.51
C ASP A 174 1.67 -4.08 10.24
N VAL A 175 2.91 -4.55 10.26
CA VAL A 175 3.87 -4.44 9.14
C VAL A 175 4.37 -5.81 8.74
N ASP A 176 4.22 -6.19 7.50
CA ASP A 176 4.53 -7.55 7.01
C ASP A 176 6.04 -7.88 7.01
N ASN A 177 6.88 -6.87 6.75
CA ASN A 177 8.34 -7.01 6.73
C ASN A 177 9.05 -6.27 7.88
N TRP A 178 8.39 -6.14 9.05
CA TRP A 178 8.96 -5.46 10.23
C TRP A 178 10.40 -5.88 10.53
N TYR A 179 10.68 -7.19 10.35
CA TYR A 179 11.97 -7.81 10.67
C TYR A 179 13.10 -7.32 9.74
N GLU A 180 12.80 -6.98 8.50
CA GLU A 180 13.82 -6.47 7.57
C GLU A 180 14.36 -5.12 8.04
N LEU A 181 13.48 -4.24 8.54
CA LEU A 181 13.91 -2.97 9.11
C LEU A 181 14.59 -3.17 10.47
N THR A 182 14.00 -3.94 11.42
CA THR A 182 14.59 -4.13 12.75
C THR A 182 15.95 -4.81 12.67
N ASP A 183 16.16 -5.77 11.76
CA ASP A 183 17.47 -6.40 11.54
C ASP A 183 18.47 -5.42 10.91
N ALA A 184 18.05 -4.60 9.96
CA ALA A 184 18.93 -3.63 9.29
C ALA A 184 19.42 -2.52 10.23
N ILE A 185 18.60 -2.09 11.19
CA ILE A 185 18.94 -1.00 12.13
C ILE A 185 19.64 -1.49 13.40
N ARG A 186 19.61 -2.77 13.70
CA ARG A 186 20.18 -3.37 14.94
C ARG A 186 21.60 -2.94 15.27
N PRO A 187 22.54 -2.80 14.30
CA PRO A 187 23.91 -2.39 14.60
C PRO A 187 24.08 -0.93 15.04
N TYR A 188 22.98 -0.16 15.08
CA TYR A 188 23.01 1.29 15.29
C TYR A 188 22.35 1.67 16.63
N PRO A 189 22.66 2.84 17.19
CA PRO A 189 22.19 3.25 18.52
C PRO A 189 20.73 3.72 18.50
N VAL A 190 19.81 2.83 18.16
CA VAL A 190 18.36 3.12 18.14
C VAL A 190 17.82 3.10 19.56
N VAL A 191 17.08 4.15 19.93
CA VAL A 191 16.49 4.36 21.26
C VAL A 191 15.06 3.88 21.30
N ALA A 192 14.22 4.33 20.36
CA ALA A 192 12.80 3.94 20.30
C ALA A 192 12.19 4.26 18.92
N PHE A 193 11.04 3.64 18.67
CA PHE A 193 10.10 4.06 17.63
C PHE A 193 9.02 4.98 18.19
N ILE A 194 8.57 5.94 17.39
CA ILE A 194 7.44 6.83 17.67
C ILE A 194 6.38 6.58 16.60
N ASN A 195 5.19 6.14 17.04
CA ASN A 195 4.12 5.65 16.17
C ASN A 195 2.78 6.34 16.44
N GLY A 196 1.82 6.18 15.52
CA GLY A 196 0.39 6.47 15.64
C GLY A 196 -0.47 5.22 15.50
N HIS A 197 -1.50 5.29 14.64
CA HIS A 197 -2.32 4.19 14.12
C HIS A 197 -3.40 3.64 15.06
N TYR A 198 -3.11 3.43 16.34
CA TYR A 198 -4.06 2.81 17.27
C TYR A 198 -5.00 3.79 17.97
N HIS A 199 -4.88 5.09 17.73
CA HIS A 199 -5.70 6.17 18.32
C HIS A 199 -5.66 6.24 19.85
N ARG A 200 -4.69 5.59 20.50
CA ARG A 200 -4.55 5.54 21.96
C ARG A 200 -3.10 5.33 22.37
N ASP A 201 -2.78 5.70 23.57
CA ASP A 201 -1.47 5.49 24.17
C ASP A 201 -1.20 4.01 24.41
N LEU A 202 -0.13 3.46 23.81
CA LEU A 202 0.32 2.08 23.98
C LEU A 202 1.85 2.04 23.99
N HIS A 203 2.38 1.05 24.66
CA HIS A 203 3.80 0.72 24.64
C HIS A 203 3.98 -0.72 24.11
N PHE A 204 4.81 -0.85 23.08
CA PHE A 204 5.21 -2.12 22.51
C PHE A 204 6.72 -2.29 22.57
N THR A 205 7.18 -3.50 22.24
CA THR A 205 8.60 -3.80 22.01
C THR A 205 8.74 -4.48 20.65
N TYR A 206 9.55 -3.89 19.78
CA TYR A 206 9.79 -4.37 18.43
C TYR A 206 11.18 -4.99 18.35
N ASP A 207 11.28 -6.32 18.46
CA ASP A 207 12.55 -7.04 18.51
C ASP A 207 13.56 -6.44 19.51
N GLY A 208 13.08 -6.10 20.72
CA GLY A 208 13.87 -5.47 21.78
C GLY A 208 13.83 -3.93 21.82
N ILE A 209 13.45 -3.27 20.73
CA ILE A 209 13.40 -1.80 20.64
C ILE A 209 12.03 -1.29 21.13
N PRO A 210 11.96 -0.33 22.08
CA PRO A 210 10.70 0.25 22.54
C PRO A 210 9.92 0.93 21.41
N GLY A 211 8.59 0.73 21.39
CA GLY A 211 7.66 1.43 20.52
C GLY A 211 6.69 2.27 21.34
N ILE A 212 6.63 3.56 21.07
CA ILE A 212 5.75 4.52 21.73
C ILE A 212 4.62 4.88 20.76
N VAL A 213 3.46 4.29 20.97
CA VAL A 213 2.25 4.60 20.18
C VAL A 213 1.50 5.73 20.86
N ASN A 214 1.13 6.71 20.07
CA ASN A 214 0.59 7.97 20.55
C ASN A 214 -0.90 8.07 20.32
N VAL A 215 -1.57 8.84 21.18
CA VAL A 215 -3.01 9.07 21.13
C VAL A 215 -3.39 9.92 19.92
N THR A 216 -4.56 9.65 19.31
CA THR A 216 -5.12 10.43 18.20
C THR A 216 -5.37 11.88 18.59
N ASN A 217 -5.23 12.79 17.63
CA ASN A 217 -5.60 14.20 17.80
C ASN A 217 -7.11 14.42 17.85
N LEU A 218 -7.92 13.46 17.37
CA LEU A 218 -9.38 13.57 17.40
C LEU A 218 -9.91 13.61 18.84
N ARG A 219 -10.90 14.47 19.08
CA ARG A 219 -11.59 14.49 20.37
C ARG A 219 -12.28 13.16 20.63
N GLN A 220 -12.08 12.63 21.81
CA GLN A 220 -12.79 11.44 22.26
C GLN A 220 -14.22 11.78 22.68
N LYS A 221 -15.09 10.76 22.71
CA LYS A 221 -16.50 10.93 23.16
C LYS A 221 -16.56 11.59 24.54
N GLY A 222 -17.30 12.71 24.64
CA GLY A 222 -17.46 13.49 25.86
C GLY A 222 -16.41 14.59 26.07
N HIS A 223 -15.45 14.75 25.15
CA HIS A 223 -14.45 15.82 25.19
C HIS A 223 -14.81 16.94 24.20
N SER A 224 -14.46 18.17 24.54
CA SER A 224 -14.71 19.36 23.72
C SER A 224 -13.58 19.70 22.76
N ALA A 225 -12.41 19.05 22.90
CA ALA A 225 -11.21 19.30 22.13
C ALA A 225 -10.39 18.00 21.95
N GLY A 226 -9.43 18.04 21.06
CA GLY A 226 -8.47 16.97 20.82
C GLY A 226 -7.43 16.82 21.93
N GLN A 227 -6.47 15.94 21.69
CA GLN A 227 -5.34 15.68 22.58
C GLN A 227 -4.10 15.36 21.76
N TYR A 228 -2.95 15.40 22.41
CA TYR A 228 -1.65 15.08 21.80
C TYR A 228 -0.68 14.58 22.86
N ASN A 229 0.43 14.01 22.45
CA ASN A 229 1.45 13.59 23.40
C ASN A 229 2.58 14.61 23.47
N LEU A 230 3.20 14.68 24.66
CA LEU A 230 4.45 15.37 24.88
C LEU A 230 5.50 14.36 25.35
N ILE A 231 6.62 14.31 24.67
CA ILE A 231 7.74 13.45 25.01
C ILE A 231 8.87 14.32 25.55
N SER A 232 9.26 14.07 26.79
CA SER A 232 10.38 14.75 27.45
C SER A 232 11.56 13.79 27.53
N LEU A 233 12.72 14.23 27.00
CA LEU A 233 13.97 13.49 27.05
C LEU A 233 14.92 14.11 28.07
N ALA A 234 15.50 13.26 28.90
CA ALA A 234 16.61 13.58 29.78
C ALA A 234 17.70 12.51 29.62
N ALA A 235 18.90 12.76 30.12
CA ALA A 235 20.05 11.88 29.94
C ALA A 235 19.79 10.42 30.43
N ASP A 236 18.85 10.22 31.33
CA ASP A 236 18.53 8.94 31.96
C ASP A 236 17.13 8.41 31.63
N SER A 237 16.25 9.22 31.03
CA SER A 237 14.84 8.88 30.91
C SER A 237 14.10 9.52 29.75
N ILE A 238 13.11 8.77 29.24
CA ILE A 238 12.08 9.22 28.31
C ILE A 238 10.76 9.23 29.08
N ARG A 239 10.06 10.37 29.14
CA ARG A 239 8.76 10.48 29.78
C ARG A 239 7.73 10.92 28.76
N VAL A 240 6.66 10.14 28.65
CA VAL A 240 5.55 10.39 27.71
C VAL A 240 4.32 10.83 28.47
N TYR A 241 3.77 11.94 28.03
CA TYR A 241 2.59 12.53 28.65
C TYR A 241 1.47 12.65 27.60
N THR A 242 0.25 12.32 27.97
CA THR A 242 -0.94 12.75 27.24
C THR A 242 -1.34 14.13 27.70
N GLN A 243 -1.53 15.06 26.78
CA GLN A 243 -1.99 16.41 27.00
C GLN A 243 -3.36 16.61 26.35
N ALA A 244 -4.42 16.71 27.16
CA ALA A 244 -5.71 17.17 26.66
C ALA A 244 -5.65 18.68 26.41
N VAL A 245 -6.18 19.15 25.29
CA VAL A 245 -6.24 20.58 24.98
C VAL A 245 -7.14 21.29 25.99
N GLY A 246 -6.60 22.30 26.68
CA GLY A 246 -7.30 23.00 27.78
C GLY A 246 -7.46 22.18 29.06
N GLY A 247 -6.89 20.98 29.16
CA GLY A 247 -7.01 20.05 30.27
C GLY A 247 -5.68 19.75 30.97
N THR A 248 -5.69 18.67 31.75
CA THR A 248 -4.52 18.21 32.53
C THR A 248 -3.57 17.39 31.69
N ARG A 249 -2.30 17.44 32.08
CA ARG A 249 -1.23 16.58 31.56
C ARG A 249 -1.10 15.33 32.45
N HIS A 250 -1.02 14.16 31.83
CA HIS A 250 -0.86 12.88 32.52
C HIS A 250 0.36 12.13 31.99
N CYS A 251 1.33 11.79 32.87
CA CYS A 251 2.44 10.92 32.51
C CYS A 251 1.98 9.46 32.54
N TRP A 252 1.98 8.80 31.40
CA TRP A 252 1.52 7.42 31.30
C TRP A 252 2.67 6.42 31.06
N LEU A 253 3.84 6.89 30.57
CA LEU A 253 4.99 6.03 30.31
C LEU A 253 6.29 6.71 30.77
N THR A 254 7.16 5.93 31.37
CA THR A 254 8.55 6.32 31.65
C THR A 254 9.45 5.16 31.26
N LEU A 255 10.42 5.43 30.37
CA LEU A 255 11.42 4.45 29.92
C LEU A 255 12.82 4.96 30.26
N PRO A 256 13.81 4.08 30.49
CA PRO A 256 15.20 4.49 30.52
C PRO A 256 15.62 5.03 29.15
N PHE A 257 16.48 6.08 29.13
CA PHE A 257 17.13 6.49 27.90
C PHE A 257 18.33 5.59 27.64
N THR A 258 18.14 4.62 26.78
CA THR A 258 19.19 3.64 26.40
C THR A 258 19.02 3.23 24.94
N THR A 259 20.09 2.78 24.32
CA THR A 259 20.07 2.24 22.96
C THR A 259 19.86 0.73 22.99
N HIS A 260 19.20 0.22 21.96
CA HIS A 260 18.78 -1.17 21.84
C HIS A 260 19.42 -1.80 20.60
N ASN A 261 20.70 -2.09 20.70
CA ASN A 261 21.52 -2.69 19.62
C ASN A 261 22.16 -4.02 20.05
N ASP A 262 21.52 -4.72 20.97
CA ASP A 262 21.95 -6.05 21.39
C ASP A 262 21.42 -7.16 20.46
N ASP A 263 22.08 -8.33 20.52
CA ASP A 263 21.71 -9.51 19.75
C ASP A 263 20.86 -10.50 20.58
N ASP A 264 20.28 -10.07 21.72
CA ASP A 264 19.41 -10.92 22.52
C ASP A 264 18.07 -11.17 21.80
N SER A 265 17.99 -12.29 21.10
CA SER A 265 16.81 -12.71 20.33
C SER A 265 15.68 -13.29 21.19
N THR A 266 15.83 -13.36 22.52
CA THR A 266 14.81 -13.99 23.38
C THR A 266 13.46 -13.27 23.38
N HIS A 267 13.45 -12.00 22.99
CA HIS A 267 12.26 -11.15 22.92
C HIS A 267 11.85 -10.77 21.48
N TRP A 268 12.47 -11.41 20.47
CA TRP A 268 12.14 -11.12 19.07
C TRP A 268 10.87 -11.82 18.65
N ALA A 269 10.09 -11.16 17.82
CA ALA A 269 8.95 -11.81 17.18
C ALA A 269 9.42 -12.96 16.27
N PRO A 270 8.68 -14.07 16.21
CA PRO A 270 9.02 -15.17 15.31
C PRO A 270 9.12 -14.68 13.85
N ARG A 271 10.22 -15.01 13.20
CA ARG A 271 10.42 -14.69 11.77
C ARG A 271 9.44 -15.48 10.89
N PRO A 272 9.04 -14.95 9.73
CA PRO A 272 8.12 -15.64 8.83
C PRO A 272 8.62 -17.05 8.45
N SER A 273 7.72 -18.03 8.49
CA SER A 273 8.03 -19.41 8.12
C SER A 273 7.81 -19.63 6.62
N TYR A 274 8.71 -20.37 6.00
CA TYR A 274 8.64 -20.85 4.62
C TYR A 274 8.43 -22.37 4.53
N ALA A 275 8.10 -23.03 5.64
CA ALA A 275 7.93 -24.49 5.73
C ALA A 275 6.87 -25.04 4.77
N VAL A 276 5.89 -24.21 4.35
CA VAL A 276 4.91 -24.60 3.33
C VAL A 276 5.57 -25.00 2.00
N ASN A 277 6.77 -24.51 1.69
CA ASN A 277 7.48 -24.86 0.46
C ASN A 277 7.99 -26.31 0.50
N ASP A 278 8.26 -26.85 1.69
CA ASP A 278 8.71 -28.23 1.86
C ASP A 278 7.60 -29.25 1.57
N ASP A 279 6.34 -28.84 1.74
CA ASP A 279 5.17 -29.65 1.41
C ASP A 279 4.97 -29.79 -0.11
N TYR A 280 5.56 -28.86 -0.90
CA TYR A 280 5.41 -28.79 -2.35
C TYR A 280 6.76 -28.64 -3.07
N PRO A 281 7.71 -29.59 -2.89
CA PRO A 281 9.08 -29.47 -3.42
C PRO A 281 9.18 -29.49 -4.94
N GLN A 282 8.08 -29.79 -5.64
CA GLN A 282 7.98 -29.69 -7.11
C GLN A 282 7.88 -28.25 -7.60
N VAL A 283 7.54 -27.28 -6.73
CA VAL A 283 7.45 -25.86 -7.08
C VAL A 283 8.78 -25.20 -6.71
N THR A 284 9.42 -24.57 -7.68
CA THR A 284 10.72 -23.92 -7.47
C THR A 284 10.79 -22.59 -8.18
N GLU A 285 11.51 -21.63 -7.57
CA GLU A 285 11.87 -20.39 -8.24
C GLU A 285 12.87 -20.69 -9.35
N GLN A 286 12.54 -20.28 -10.58
CA GLN A 286 13.43 -20.43 -11.74
C GLN A 286 14.45 -19.28 -11.78
N TRP A 287 13.97 -18.09 -11.50
CA TRP A 287 14.77 -16.88 -11.31
C TRP A 287 13.98 -15.86 -10.49
N THR A 288 14.70 -14.99 -9.80
CA THR A 288 14.16 -13.82 -9.09
C THR A 288 15.12 -12.65 -9.21
N ARG A 289 14.59 -11.43 -9.40
CA ARG A 289 15.34 -10.17 -9.47
C ARG A 289 14.74 -9.17 -8.51
N ASP A 290 15.60 -8.36 -7.94
CA ASP A 290 15.27 -7.26 -7.07
C ASP A 290 15.40 -5.95 -7.84
N GLN A 291 14.32 -5.18 -7.93
CA GLN A 291 14.35 -3.84 -8.55
C GLN A 291 14.80 -2.75 -7.56
N GLY A 292 14.84 -3.03 -6.25
CA GLY A 292 15.23 -2.06 -5.22
C GLY A 292 14.20 -0.95 -5.03
N ALA A 293 12.95 -1.17 -5.40
CA ALA A 293 11.81 -0.32 -5.09
C ALA A 293 10.53 -1.16 -5.13
N ALA A 294 9.56 -0.81 -4.29
CA ALA A 294 8.29 -1.53 -4.20
C ALA A 294 7.57 -1.63 -5.55
N ILE A 295 6.91 -2.76 -5.81
CA ILE A 295 6.16 -2.99 -7.04
C ILE A 295 4.69 -3.25 -6.69
N PHE A 296 3.81 -2.33 -7.12
CA PHE A 296 2.36 -2.45 -6.94
C PHE A 296 1.65 -2.94 -8.20
N SER A 297 2.32 -2.93 -9.34
CA SER A 297 1.79 -3.40 -10.61
C SER A 297 1.97 -4.90 -10.78
N SER A 298 0.99 -5.58 -11.42
CA SER A 298 1.15 -6.95 -11.86
C SER A 298 2.17 -7.06 -13.00
N PRO A 299 2.89 -8.18 -13.13
CA PRO A 299 3.79 -8.38 -14.25
C PRO A 299 3.02 -8.52 -15.57
N VAL A 300 3.63 -8.13 -16.66
CA VAL A 300 3.10 -8.31 -18.02
C VAL A 300 4.06 -9.15 -18.83
N VAL A 301 3.57 -10.13 -19.57
CA VAL A 301 4.41 -10.98 -20.40
C VAL A 301 4.03 -10.84 -21.87
N TRP A 302 5.02 -10.60 -22.70
CA TRP A 302 4.85 -10.53 -24.15
C TRP A 302 6.12 -11.01 -24.87
N ASN A 303 5.94 -11.89 -25.84
CA ASN A 303 7.01 -12.41 -26.69
C ASN A 303 8.23 -12.92 -25.89
N LYS A 304 7.98 -13.77 -24.86
CA LYS A 304 8.96 -14.34 -23.94
C LYS A 304 9.76 -13.31 -23.12
N ARG A 305 9.23 -12.11 -22.94
CA ARG A 305 9.80 -11.07 -22.09
C ARG A 305 8.84 -10.75 -20.96
N VAL A 306 9.40 -10.43 -19.82
CA VAL A 306 8.67 -10.01 -18.62
C VAL A 306 8.88 -8.50 -18.42
N TYR A 307 7.80 -7.79 -18.14
CA TYR A 307 7.82 -6.35 -17.88
C TYR A 307 7.24 -6.10 -16.51
N ALA A 308 7.95 -5.33 -15.71
CA ALA A 308 7.50 -4.89 -14.39
C ALA A 308 7.69 -3.38 -14.25
N ALA A 309 6.75 -2.72 -13.58
CA ALA A 309 6.80 -1.30 -13.33
C ALA A 309 6.73 -1.03 -11.83
N ASP A 310 7.53 -0.10 -11.31
CA ASP A 310 7.75 0.07 -9.88
C ASP A 310 7.45 1.47 -9.34
N ASN A 311 7.52 1.59 -8.01
CA ASN A 311 7.26 2.80 -7.26
C ASN A 311 8.29 3.92 -7.50
N ALA A 312 9.49 3.58 -7.97
CA ALA A 312 10.48 4.56 -8.41
C ALA A 312 10.22 5.10 -9.84
N GLY A 313 9.13 4.67 -10.49
CA GLY A 313 8.74 5.10 -11.83
C GLY A 313 9.52 4.41 -12.95
N ARG A 314 10.10 3.24 -12.68
CA ARG A 314 10.85 2.49 -13.70
C ARG A 314 9.94 1.43 -14.34
N VAL A 315 10.05 1.30 -15.65
CA VAL A 315 9.56 0.14 -16.41
C VAL A 315 10.77 -0.68 -16.80
N VAL A 316 10.86 -1.91 -16.34
CA VAL A 316 12.00 -2.79 -16.58
C VAL A 316 11.56 -4.00 -17.39
N CYS A 317 12.32 -4.34 -18.41
CA CYS A 317 12.09 -5.50 -19.25
C CYS A 317 13.17 -6.56 -18.99
N TYR A 318 12.73 -7.77 -18.73
CA TYR A 318 13.59 -8.95 -18.57
C TYR A 318 13.35 -9.95 -19.69
N ASP A 319 14.36 -10.75 -20.01
CA ASP A 319 14.18 -11.94 -20.83
C ASP A 319 13.59 -13.10 -20.00
N HIS A 320 13.46 -14.28 -20.62
CA HIS A 320 12.90 -15.47 -19.98
C HIS A 320 13.84 -16.13 -18.95
N GLU A 321 15.08 -15.66 -18.82
CA GLU A 321 16.06 -16.08 -17.81
C GLU A 321 16.20 -15.02 -16.70
N GLY A 322 15.40 -13.96 -16.77
CA GLY A 322 15.41 -12.85 -15.83
C GLY A 322 16.58 -11.88 -16.02
N GLN A 323 17.26 -11.89 -17.20
CA GLN A 323 18.27 -10.86 -17.49
C GLN A 323 17.58 -9.57 -17.90
N GLU A 324 18.00 -8.44 -17.31
CA GLU A 324 17.50 -7.13 -17.70
C GLU A 324 17.96 -6.79 -19.13
N LEU A 325 16.98 -6.48 -19.98
CA LEU A 325 17.22 -6.08 -21.37
C LEU A 325 17.26 -4.58 -21.53
N TRP A 326 16.36 -3.87 -20.83
CA TRP A 326 16.28 -2.43 -20.82
C TRP A 326 15.44 -1.93 -19.64
N ARG A 327 15.63 -0.67 -19.28
CA ARG A 327 14.77 0.08 -18.38
C ARG A 327 14.43 1.45 -18.93
N HIS A 328 13.25 1.93 -18.58
CA HIS A 328 12.78 3.28 -18.87
C HIS A 328 12.36 3.97 -17.58
N GLN A 329 12.71 5.25 -17.42
CA GLN A 329 12.37 6.06 -16.26
C GLN A 329 11.25 7.05 -16.63
N THR A 330 10.13 7.00 -15.91
CA THR A 330 9.06 8.02 -15.94
C THR A 330 9.32 9.10 -14.87
N GLY A 331 8.49 10.14 -14.86
CA GLY A 331 8.69 11.26 -13.92
C GLY A 331 8.20 11.00 -12.49
N ALA A 332 7.42 9.92 -12.25
CA ALA A 332 6.91 9.55 -10.94
C ALA A 332 6.55 8.06 -10.90
N ARG A 333 6.08 7.59 -9.75
CA ARG A 333 5.72 6.18 -9.49
C ARG A 333 4.67 5.63 -10.47
N ILE A 334 4.75 4.31 -10.68
CA ILE A 334 3.80 3.54 -11.49
C ILE A 334 3.12 2.52 -10.57
N ILE A 335 1.81 2.68 -10.39
CA ILE A 335 1.00 1.83 -9.51
C ILE A 335 0.13 0.87 -10.35
N GLY A 336 -0.50 1.40 -11.39
CA GLY A 336 -1.36 0.63 -12.29
C GLY A 336 -0.59 -0.38 -13.14
N THR A 337 -1.20 -1.53 -13.36
CA THR A 337 -0.63 -2.58 -14.22
C THR A 337 -0.59 -2.11 -15.67
N PRO A 338 0.58 -2.14 -16.35
CA PRO A 338 0.71 -1.84 -17.78
C PRO A 338 -0.04 -2.83 -18.68
N ALA A 339 -0.19 -2.48 -19.96
CA ALA A 339 -0.65 -3.41 -20.98
C ALA A 339 0.20 -3.33 -22.25
N ILE A 340 0.28 -4.41 -23.01
CA ILE A 340 1.05 -4.47 -24.26
C ILE A 340 0.14 -4.81 -25.44
N GLY A 341 0.26 -4.02 -26.49
CA GLY A 341 -0.40 -4.27 -27.78
C GLY A 341 0.42 -3.74 -28.94
N LYS A 342 0.46 -4.46 -30.06
CA LYS A 342 1.18 -4.06 -31.28
C LYS A 342 2.67 -3.68 -31.04
N GLY A 343 3.32 -4.31 -30.06
CA GLY A 343 4.72 -4.04 -29.73
C GLY A 343 4.97 -2.73 -28.96
N ILE A 344 3.91 -2.12 -28.42
CA ILE A 344 3.97 -0.96 -27.54
C ILE A 344 3.44 -1.35 -26.16
N ILE A 345 4.21 -1.06 -25.11
CA ILE A 345 3.74 -1.12 -23.73
C ILE A 345 3.15 0.24 -23.36
N VAL A 346 1.92 0.24 -22.85
CA VAL A 346 1.23 1.46 -22.39
C VAL A 346 1.23 1.46 -20.87
N VAL A 347 1.70 2.56 -20.29
CA VAL A 347 1.94 2.73 -18.85
C VAL A 347 1.32 4.03 -18.38
N ALA A 348 0.52 3.99 -17.33
CA ALA A 348 -0.01 5.17 -16.65
C ALA A 348 0.90 5.52 -15.45
N SER A 349 1.35 6.76 -15.35
CA SER A 349 2.27 7.22 -14.31
C SER A 349 1.66 8.35 -13.48
N ALA A 350 2.06 8.41 -12.22
CA ALA A 350 1.66 9.47 -11.29
C ALA A 350 2.28 10.84 -11.61
N ASP A 351 3.10 10.96 -12.66
CA ASP A 351 3.58 12.25 -13.20
C ASP A 351 2.58 12.94 -14.14
N SER A 352 1.34 12.46 -14.18
CA SER A 352 0.29 12.95 -15.09
C SER A 352 0.61 12.70 -16.57
N CYS A 353 1.21 11.53 -16.87
CA CYS A 353 1.48 11.12 -18.25
C CYS A 353 1.11 9.63 -18.46
N ILE A 354 0.48 9.34 -19.58
CA ILE A 354 0.30 7.98 -20.08
C ILE A 354 1.34 7.78 -21.19
N TYR A 355 2.27 6.86 -20.98
CA TYR A 355 3.38 6.59 -21.88
C TYR A 355 3.08 5.42 -22.82
N GLY A 356 3.52 5.55 -24.07
CA GLY A 356 3.67 4.44 -24.99
C GLY A 356 5.16 4.19 -25.25
N LEU A 357 5.66 3.04 -24.80
CA LEU A 357 7.06 2.66 -24.95
C LEU A 357 7.18 1.51 -25.95
N ASP A 358 8.21 1.53 -26.77
CA ASP A 358 8.55 0.41 -27.62
C ASP A 358 8.91 -0.82 -26.76
N ALA A 359 8.16 -1.91 -26.87
CA ALA A 359 8.35 -3.08 -26.02
C ALA A 359 9.68 -3.81 -26.22
N LYS A 360 10.39 -3.60 -27.34
CA LYS A 360 11.70 -4.21 -27.59
C LYS A 360 12.84 -3.40 -27.01
N SER A 361 12.75 -2.06 -27.06
CA SER A 361 13.87 -1.17 -26.73
C SER A 361 13.64 -0.28 -25.52
N GLY A 362 12.42 -0.17 -25.00
CA GLY A 362 12.07 0.76 -23.93
C GLY A 362 11.99 2.23 -24.35
N GLN A 363 12.22 2.53 -25.64
CA GLN A 363 12.16 3.92 -26.14
C GLN A 363 10.74 4.45 -26.10
N GLN A 364 10.56 5.67 -25.57
CA GLN A 364 9.30 6.36 -25.61
C GLN A 364 8.91 6.68 -27.06
N ARG A 365 7.72 6.24 -27.46
CA ARG A 365 7.12 6.54 -28.76
C ARG A 365 6.21 7.76 -28.69
N TRP A 366 5.45 7.85 -27.60
CA TRP A 366 4.52 8.95 -27.34
C TRP A 366 4.24 9.10 -25.84
N CYS A 367 3.68 10.25 -25.46
CA CYS A 367 3.17 10.54 -24.14
C CYS A 367 1.87 11.35 -24.27
N VAL A 368 0.82 10.92 -23.59
CA VAL A 368 -0.44 11.66 -23.45
C VAL A 368 -0.48 12.29 -22.07
N ARG A 369 -0.49 13.63 -22.01
CA ARG A 369 -0.63 14.35 -20.75
C ARG A 369 -2.05 14.27 -20.25
N THR A 370 -2.21 13.99 -18.96
CA THR A 370 -3.46 14.03 -18.21
C THR A 370 -3.50 15.28 -17.32
N GLY A 371 -4.69 15.66 -16.86
CA GLY A 371 -4.85 16.81 -15.98
C GLY A 371 -4.41 16.58 -14.54
N ALA A 372 -4.23 15.29 -14.14
CA ALA A 372 -3.79 14.86 -12.81
C ALA A 372 -3.07 13.50 -12.91
N PRO A 373 -2.41 13.04 -11.83
CA PRO A 373 -1.77 11.73 -11.77
C PRO A 373 -2.66 10.58 -12.22
N SER A 374 -2.09 9.52 -12.78
CA SER A 374 -2.83 8.31 -13.15
C SER A 374 -2.26 7.10 -12.42
N VAL A 375 -3.14 6.43 -11.67
CA VAL A 375 -2.85 5.19 -10.94
C VAL A 375 -3.56 3.97 -11.54
N SER A 376 -4.24 4.18 -12.67
CA SER A 376 -5.09 3.20 -13.34
C SER A 376 -4.28 2.10 -14.01
N ALA A 377 -4.77 0.86 -13.92
CA ALA A 377 -4.32 -0.19 -14.80
C ALA A 377 -4.86 0.02 -16.23
N VAL A 378 -4.15 -0.49 -17.23
CA VAL A 378 -4.45 -0.31 -18.65
C VAL A 378 -5.02 -1.59 -19.24
N THR A 379 -6.02 -1.47 -20.12
CA THR A 379 -6.47 -2.58 -20.99
C THR A 379 -6.29 -2.20 -22.44
N ILE A 380 -5.73 -3.10 -23.25
CA ILE A 380 -5.58 -2.91 -24.69
C ILE A 380 -6.42 -3.93 -25.45
N THR A 381 -7.28 -3.44 -26.34
CA THR A 381 -8.08 -4.27 -27.24
C THR A 381 -8.11 -3.64 -28.63
N ASP A 382 -7.87 -4.43 -29.68
CA ASP A 382 -7.87 -4.03 -31.09
C ASP A 382 -6.99 -2.78 -31.38
N GLY A 383 -5.86 -2.66 -30.67
CA GLY A 383 -4.91 -1.55 -30.84
C GLY A 383 -5.36 -0.21 -30.22
N THR A 384 -6.32 -0.27 -29.32
CA THR A 384 -6.77 0.86 -28.51
C THR A 384 -6.53 0.55 -27.04
N ALA A 385 -5.88 1.46 -26.31
CA ALA A 385 -5.69 1.42 -24.87
C ALA A 385 -6.84 2.18 -24.18
N TYR A 386 -7.38 1.58 -23.13
CA TYR A 386 -8.45 2.11 -22.29
C TYR A 386 -7.89 2.34 -20.89
N VAL A 387 -8.00 3.57 -20.37
CA VAL A 387 -7.34 3.97 -19.13
C VAL A 387 -8.05 5.18 -18.51
N GLY A 388 -8.18 5.14 -17.18
CA GLY A 388 -8.64 6.28 -16.39
C GLY A 388 -7.47 7.08 -15.80
N SER A 389 -7.78 8.19 -15.13
CA SER A 389 -6.81 9.00 -14.41
C SER A 389 -7.47 9.79 -13.28
N GLY A 390 -6.65 10.40 -12.41
CA GLY A 390 -7.11 11.25 -11.31
C GLY A 390 -7.73 12.58 -11.76
N ASP A 391 -7.70 12.91 -13.06
CA ASP A 391 -8.36 14.10 -13.60
C ASP A 391 -9.87 13.88 -13.89
N HIS A 392 -10.45 12.82 -13.33
CA HIS A 392 -11.86 12.45 -13.47
C HIS A 392 -12.28 12.22 -14.92
N ARG A 393 -11.36 11.67 -15.73
CA ARG A 393 -11.57 11.37 -17.14
C ARG A 393 -11.17 9.94 -17.47
N PHE A 394 -11.90 9.36 -18.40
CA PHE A 394 -11.58 8.07 -18.97
C PHE A 394 -11.27 8.20 -20.46
N ARG A 395 -10.22 7.55 -20.96
CA ARG A 395 -9.70 7.74 -22.31
C ARG A 395 -9.55 6.44 -23.08
N ALA A 396 -9.84 6.52 -24.38
CA ALA A 396 -9.40 5.54 -25.38
C ALA A 396 -8.29 6.16 -26.21
N ILE A 397 -7.13 5.51 -26.22
CA ILE A 397 -5.90 6.01 -26.85
C ILE A 397 -5.44 5.01 -27.90
N ARG A 398 -5.17 5.47 -29.13
CA ARG A 398 -4.60 4.63 -30.15
C ARG A 398 -3.16 4.24 -29.80
N VAL A 399 -2.89 2.94 -29.70
CA VAL A 399 -1.59 2.43 -29.21
C VAL A 399 -0.44 2.81 -30.13
N SER A 400 -0.67 2.88 -31.47
CA SER A 400 0.41 3.11 -32.45
C SER A 400 1.03 4.52 -32.39
N ASP A 401 0.26 5.54 -31.99
CA ASP A 401 0.66 6.96 -32.09
C ASP A 401 0.26 7.83 -30.88
N GLY A 402 -0.43 7.26 -29.89
CA GLY A 402 -0.87 8.00 -28.70
C GLY A 402 -2.05 8.95 -28.96
N LYS A 403 -2.70 8.90 -30.12
CA LYS A 403 -3.85 9.76 -30.39
C LYS A 403 -5.03 9.37 -29.50
N VAL A 404 -5.57 10.33 -28.75
CA VAL A 404 -6.84 10.17 -28.04
C VAL A 404 -7.95 10.01 -29.06
N VAL A 405 -8.57 8.84 -29.09
CA VAL A 405 -9.69 8.51 -30.02
C VAL A 405 -10.97 9.15 -29.49
N TRP A 406 -11.21 9.00 -28.20
CA TRP A 406 -12.28 9.67 -27.47
C TRP A 406 -11.90 9.81 -25.98
N GLN A 407 -12.58 10.71 -25.31
CA GLN A 407 -12.47 10.97 -23.88
C GLN A 407 -13.88 11.07 -23.30
N ALA A 408 -14.11 10.43 -22.16
CA ALA A 408 -15.32 10.59 -21.37
C ALA A 408 -15.01 11.46 -20.15
N ASP A 409 -15.77 12.53 -19.98
CA ASP A 409 -15.73 13.42 -18.83
C ASP A 409 -16.82 13.04 -17.80
N GLY A 410 -16.74 13.60 -16.59
CA GLY A 410 -17.76 13.41 -15.56
C GLY A 410 -17.70 12.05 -14.85
N ILE A 411 -16.51 11.46 -14.79
CA ILE A 411 -16.19 10.40 -13.84
C ILE A 411 -16.03 11.08 -12.48
N LYS A 412 -16.72 10.59 -11.46
CA LYS A 412 -16.80 11.29 -10.19
C LYS A 412 -15.58 11.08 -9.30
N GLY A 413 -15.10 9.83 -9.20
CA GLY A 413 -13.89 9.46 -8.48
C GLY A 413 -12.71 9.19 -9.41
N TYR A 414 -11.52 9.06 -8.86
CA TYR A 414 -10.38 8.60 -9.65
C TYR A 414 -10.53 7.10 -9.99
N VAL A 415 -9.91 6.68 -11.09
CA VAL A 415 -9.98 5.30 -11.59
C VAL A 415 -8.67 4.59 -11.32
N GLU A 416 -8.73 3.47 -10.60
CA GLU A 416 -7.57 2.60 -10.32
C GLU A 416 -7.69 1.27 -11.07
N THR A 417 -8.89 0.77 -11.24
CA THR A 417 -9.18 -0.56 -11.77
C THR A 417 -8.58 -0.83 -13.16
N ARG A 418 -8.43 -2.11 -13.49
CA ARG A 418 -8.22 -2.55 -14.87
C ARG A 418 -9.57 -2.59 -15.59
N PRO A 419 -9.79 -1.77 -16.63
CA PRO A 419 -11.06 -1.73 -17.33
C PRO A 419 -11.36 -3.05 -18.04
N LEU A 420 -12.60 -3.53 -17.94
CA LEU A 420 -13.12 -4.64 -18.75
C LEU A 420 -13.56 -4.10 -20.11
N VAL A 421 -12.98 -4.64 -21.19
CA VAL A 421 -13.43 -4.35 -22.56
C VAL A 421 -14.07 -5.60 -23.14
N ILE A 422 -15.36 -5.51 -23.44
CA ILE A 422 -16.13 -6.64 -23.95
C ILE A 422 -17.12 -6.18 -25.01
N ALA A 423 -17.09 -6.81 -26.18
CA ALA A 423 -17.92 -6.43 -27.34
C ALA A 423 -17.79 -4.93 -27.66
N ASP A 424 -18.89 -4.20 -27.59
CA ASP A 424 -18.98 -2.76 -27.83
C ASP A 424 -18.97 -1.91 -26.54
N LYS A 425 -18.54 -2.48 -25.40
CA LYS A 425 -18.59 -1.85 -24.08
C LYS A 425 -17.26 -1.81 -23.38
N VAL A 426 -17.10 -0.78 -22.51
CA VAL A 426 -16.00 -0.66 -21.54
C VAL A 426 -16.61 -0.47 -20.16
N VAL A 427 -16.23 -1.33 -19.19
CA VAL A 427 -16.75 -1.29 -17.81
C VAL A 427 -15.61 -1.10 -16.83
N PHE A 428 -15.76 -0.17 -15.90
CA PHE A 428 -14.78 0.13 -14.84
C PHE A 428 -15.45 0.76 -13.61
N GLY A 429 -14.83 0.61 -12.46
CA GLY A 429 -15.23 1.28 -11.22
C GLY A 429 -14.38 2.51 -10.93
N ASP A 430 -14.92 3.46 -10.16
CA ASP A 430 -14.21 4.61 -9.62
C ASP A 430 -14.34 4.68 -8.09
N TRP A 431 -13.53 5.51 -7.44
CA TRP A 431 -13.53 5.69 -5.98
C TRP A 431 -14.65 6.62 -5.44
N ASP A 432 -15.64 6.98 -6.27
CA ASP A 432 -16.93 7.56 -5.82
C ASP A 432 -18.08 6.52 -5.89
N ASN A 433 -17.78 5.28 -5.57
CA ASN A 433 -18.75 4.18 -5.49
C ASN A 433 -19.54 3.91 -6.78
N THR A 434 -19.00 4.25 -7.94
CA THR A 434 -19.73 4.09 -9.20
C THR A 434 -19.02 3.10 -10.13
N LEU A 435 -19.78 2.12 -10.64
CA LEU A 435 -19.40 1.29 -11.77
C LEU A 435 -20.01 1.89 -13.04
N TYR A 436 -19.16 2.19 -14.02
CA TYR A 436 -19.53 2.77 -15.29
C TYR A 436 -19.54 1.73 -16.40
N CYS A 437 -20.44 1.89 -17.36
CA CYS A 437 -20.37 1.24 -18.67
C CYS A 437 -20.43 2.32 -19.76
N LEU A 438 -19.42 2.33 -20.62
CA LEU A 438 -19.34 3.25 -21.75
C LEU A 438 -19.45 2.49 -23.08
N ASP A 439 -19.96 3.15 -24.12
CA ASP A 439 -19.86 2.68 -25.51
C ASP A 439 -18.38 2.74 -25.93
N ARG A 440 -17.84 1.62 -26.32
CA ARG A 440 -16.43 1.46 -26.70
C ARG A 440 -16.00 2.34 -27.88
N ARG A 441 -16.95 2.69 -28.78
CA ARG A 441 -16.67 3.42 -30.02
C ARG A 441 -16.48 4.91 -29.81
N ASN A 442 -17.21 5.50 -28.85
CA ASN A 442 -17.29 6.95 -28.69
C ASN A 442 -17.20 7.46 -27.24
N GLY A 443 -17.14 6.55 -26.25
CA GLY A 443 -17.07 6.90 -24.83
C GLY A 443 -18.37 7.37 -24.20
N GLN A 444 -19.50 7.29 -24.93
CA GLN A 444 -20.80 7.67 -24.38
C GLN A 444 -21.18 6.74 -23.22
N ARG A 445 -21.63 7.32 -22.11
CA ARG A 445 -22.11 6.57 -20.95
C ARG A 445 -23.44 5.87 -21.29
N LEU A 446 -23.45 4.53 -21.14
CA LEU A 446 -24.61 3.69 -21.39
C LEU A 446 -25.43 3.50 -20.12
N TRP A 447 -24.73 3.17 -19.01
CA TRP A 447 -25.34 3.03 -17.70
C TRP A 447 -24.31 3.21 -16.58
N THR A 448 -24.80 3.36 -15.35
CA THR A 448 -24.02 3.30 -14.11
C THR A 448 -24.73 2.41 -13.10
N TRP A 449 -23.94 1.83 -12.19
CA TRP A 449 -24.43 1.07 -11.05
C TRP A 449 -23.68 1.52 -9.79
N GLN A 450 -24.34 1.50 -8.63
CA GLN A 450 -23.74 1.80 -7.33
C GLN A 450 -24.13 0.72 -6.31
N PRO A 451 -23.21 0.37 -5.36
CA PRO A 451 -23.53 -0.52 -4.25
C PRO A 451 -24.56 0.12 -3.29
N PRO A 452 -25.21 -0.68 -2.44
CA PRO A 452 -26.16 -0.15 -1.45
C PRO A 452 -25.58 0.94 -0.53
N ASN A 453 -24.34 0.81 -0.08
CA ASN A 453 -23.61 1.78 0.74
C ASN A 453 -22.82 2.82 -0.09
N LYS A 454 -23.49 3.38 -1.08
CA LYS A 454 -22.89 4.31 -2.04
C LYS A 454 -22.28 5.60 -1.43
N ASP A 455 -22.62 5.93 -0.19
CA ASP A 455 -22.13 7.14 0.48
C ASP A 455 -20.82 6.92 1.25
N ASN A 456 -20.25 5.70 1.19
CA ASN A 456 -18.98 5.36 1.81
C ASN A 456 -18.00 4.84 0.77
N MET A 457 -16.99 5.63 0.44
CA MET A 457 -15.98 5.29 -0.56
C MET A 457 -15.21 3.99 -0.26
N HIS A 458 -15.09 3.61 1.02
CA HIS A 458 -14.43 2.37 1.43
C HIS A 458 -15.14 1.10 0.91
N TYR A 459 -16.36 1.21 0.44
CA TYR A 459 -17.12 0.12 -0.17
C TYR A 459 -17.13 0.16 -1.71
N SER A 460 -16.32 1.03 -2.30
CA SER A 460 -16.27 1.20 -3.75
C SER A 460 -15.82 -0.07 -4.49
N PRO A 461 -16.41 -0.36 -5.67
CA PRO A 461 -15.93 -1.40 -6.59
C PRO A 461 -14.64 -1.02 -7.32
N ALA A 462 -14.04 0.12 -7.03
CA ALA A 462 -12.89 0.68 -7.75
C ALA A 462 -11.64 -0.22 -7.73
N GLY A 463 -11.46 -1.03 -6.69
CA GLY A 463 -10.31 -1.94 -6.58
C GLY A 463 -10.48 -3.25 -7.34
N CYS A 464 -11.71 -3.62 -7.71
CA CYS A 464 -12.01 -4.87 -8.40
C CYS A 464 -11.75 -4.75 -9.91
N TRP A 465 -11.20 -5.80 -10.55
CA TRP A 465 -11.16 -5.91 -12.00
C TRP A 465 -12.41 -6.65 -12.47
N PRO A 466 -13.39 -5.97 -13.09
CA PRO A 466 -14.63 -6.60 -13.50
C PRO A 466 -14.40 -7.72 -14.50
N VAL A 467 -15.19 -8.78 -14.44
CA VAL A 467 -15.21 -9.86 -15.43
C VAL A 467 -16.61 -10.01 -16.01
N ALA A 468 -16.75 -10.60 -17.20
CA ALA A 468 -18.05 -10.77 -17.82
C ALA A 468 -18.22 -12.14 -18.47
N ALA A 469 -19.41 -12.71 -18.27
CA ALA A 469 -19.88 -13.93 -18.92
C ALA A 469 -21.41 -13.91 -18.99
N ASP A 470 -21.99 -14.66 -19.94
CA ASP A 470 -23.42 -14.87 -20.07
C ASP A 470 -24.27 -13.59 -19.99
N GLY A 471 -23.83 -12.52 -20.64
CA GLY A 471 -24.52 -11.24 -20.65
C GLY A 471 -24.50 -10.46 -19.32
N CYS A 472 -23.66 -10.86 -18.36
CA CYS A 472 -23.48 -10.20 -17.08
C CYS A 472 -22.06 -9.70 -16.88
N VAL A 473 -21.92 -8.61 -16.14
CA VAL A 473 -20.70 -8.18 -15.48
C VAL A 473 -20.73 -8.68 -14.05
N PHE A 474 -19.61 -9.22 -13.57
CA PHE A 474 -19.44 -9.67 -12.20
C PHE A 474 -18.35 -8.87 -11.52
N ILE A 475 -18.62 -8.45 -10.28
CA ILE A 475 -17.69 -7.75 -9.40
C ILE A 475 -17.73 -8.34 -7.99
N CYS A 476 -16.63 -8.17 -7.27
CA CYS A 476 -16.55 -8.33 -5.82
C CYS A 476 -16.16 -7.00 -5.20
N ASP A 477 -16.79 -6.60 -4.11
CA ASP A 477 -16.52 -5.31 -3.45
C ASP A 477 -16.30 -5.45 -1.94
N PRO A 478 -15.78 -4.38 -1.27
CA PRO A 478 -15.45 -4.41 0.15
C PRO A 478 -16.64 -4.62 1.10
N GLU A 479 -17.90 -4.46 0.64
CA GLU A 479 -19.07 -4.88 1.43
C GLU A 479 -19.16 -6.40 1.62
N ARG A 480 -18.15 -7.15 1.17
CA ARG A 480 -18.06 -8.61 1.22
C ARG A 480 -19.07 -9.29 0.32
N ALA A 481 -19.39 -8.66 -0.79
CA ALA A 481 -20.40 -9.12 -1.71
C ALA A 481 -19.85 -9.43 -3.10
N MET A 482 -20.41 -10.45 -3.74
CA MET A 482 -20.31 -10.70 -5.17
C MET A 482 -21.62 -10.25 -5.81
N THR A 483 -21.52 -9.52 -6.93
CA THR A 483 -22.67 -8.95 -7.63
C THR A 483 -22.63 -9.30 -9.11
N ALA A 484 -23.77 -9.73 -9.67
CA ALA A 484 -24.00 -9.85 -11.10
C ALA A 484 -24.88 -8.70 -11.58
N ILE A 485 -24.43 -8.03 -12.63
CA ILE A 485 -25.09 -6.87 -13.23
C ILE A 485 -25.32 -7.17 -14.70
N ASP A 486 -26.53 -6.94 -15.20
CA ASP A 486 -26.83 -7.10 -16.62
C ASP A 486 -25.95 -6.17 -17.47
N LEU A 487 -25.19 -6.73 -18.40
CA LEU A 487 -24.22 -6.00 -19.22
C LEU A 487 -24.86 -4.93 -20.12
N ASN A 488 -26.12 -5.09 -20.51
CA ASN A 488 -26.80 -4.16 -21.43
C ASN A 488 -27.54 -3.05 -20.68
N SER A 489 -28.23 -3.39 -19.59
CA SER A 489 -29.08 -2.45 -18.87
C SER A 489 -28.46 -1.84 -17.63
N GLY A 490 -27.39 -2.45 -17.08
CA GLY A 490 -26.81 -2.05 -15.79
C GLY A 490 -27.66 -2.43 -14.58
N GLN A 491 -28.73 -3.20 -14.78
CA GLN A 491 -29.56 -3.67 -13.66
C GLN A 491 -28.88 -4.80 -12.90
N GLN A 492 -28.89 -4.71 -11.58
CA GLN A 492 -28.41 -5.78 -10.71
C GLN A 492 -29.35 -7.00 -10.87
N ARG A 493 -28.79 -8.13 -11.28
CA ARG A 493 -29.52 -9.40 -11.35
C ARG A 493 -29.54 -10.09 -9.99
N TRP A 494 -28.39 -10.17 -9.33
CA TRP A 494 -28.28 -10.68 -7.97
C TRP A 494 -27.08 -10.08 -7.25
N ARG A 495 -27.09 -10.12 -5.92
CA ARG A 495 -25.99 -9.79 -5.02
C ARG A 495 -26.00 -10.76 -3.84
N THR A 496 -24.84 -11.33 -3.52
CA THR A 496 -24.70 -12.32 -2.45
C THR A 496 -23.58 -11.98 -1.50
N TYR A 497 -23.80 -12.22 -0.21
CA TYR A 497 -22.85 -12.07 0.88
C TYR A 497 -22.41 -13.44 1.44
N GLN A 498 -22.83 -14.54 0.82
CA GLN A 498 -22.70 -15.90 1.33
C GLN A 498 -21.26 -16.26 1.68
N SER A 499 -20.31 -16.01 0.77
CA SER A 499 -18.91 -16.40 0.94
C SER A 499 -18.02 -15.27 1.48
N LYS A 500 -18.58 -14.09 1.81
CA LYS A 500 -17.85 -12.94 2.34
C LYS A 500 -16.59 -12.61 1.53
N VAL A 501 -16.71 -12.55 0.22
CA VAL A 501 -15.63 -12.22 -0.72
C VAL A 501 -15.28 -10.74 -0.65
N ARG A 502 -14.07 -10.38 -1.11
CA ARG A 502 -13.67 -8.99 -1.32
C ARG A 502 -13.09 -8.85 -2.72
N GLU A 503 -12.68 -7.69 -3.11
CA GLU A 503 -12.33 -7.19 -4.45
C GLU A 503 -11.55 -8.15 -5.38
N SER A 504 -11.25 -9.36 -4.95
CA SER A 504 -10.50 -10.38 -5.72
C SER A 504 -11.46 -11.30 -6.46
N ILE A 505 -11.47 -11.23 -7.79
CA ILE A 505 -12.32 -12.04 -8.67
C ILE A 505 -11.51 -12.54 -9.86
N GLY A 506 -11.94 -13.64 -10.46
CA GLY A 506 -11.41 -14.19 -11.70
C GLY A 506 -12.48 -14.92 -12.48
N LEU A 507 -12.26 -15.13 -13.78
CA LEU A 507 -13.14 -15.87 -14.67
C LEU A 507 -12.37 -17.01 -15.32
N SER A 508 -13.01 -18.19 -15.40
CA SER A 508 -12.42 -19.31 -16.15
C SER A 508 -12.28 -19.00 -17.63
N GLN A 509 -11.29 -19.63 -18.29
CA GLN A 509 -11.04 -19.43 -19.72
C GLN A 509 -12.24 -19.83 -20.59
N ASP A 510 -13.08 -20.78 -20.14
CA ASP A 510 -14.32 -21.19 -20.81
C ASP A 510 -15.53 -20.30 -20.50
N GLY A 511 -15.37 -19.28 -19.63
CA GLY A 511 -16.41 -18.34 -19.25
C GLY A 511 -17.54 -18.91 -18.37
N ARG A 512 -17.34 -20.10 -17.76
CA ARG A 512 -18.41 -20.80 -17.02
C ARG A 512 -18.28 -20.71 -15.50
N ARG A 513 -17.12 -20.32 -14.98
CA ARG A 513 -16.81 -20.28 -13.55
C ARG A 513 -16.25 -18.94 -13.14
N LEU A 514 -16.74 -18.42 -12.05
CA LEU A 514 -16.18 -17.26 -11.33
C LEU A 514 -15.40 -17.76 -10.13
N TYR A 515 -14.21 -17.26 -9.95
CA TYR A 515 -13.39 -17.54 -8.79
C TYR A 515 -13.30 -16.29 -7.92
N ALA A 516 -13.35 -16.44 -6.60
CA ALA A 516 -13.15 -15.33 -5.69
C ALA A 516 -12.42 -15.79 -4.43
N LYS A 517 -11.69 -14.87 -3.83
CA LYS A 517 -11.02 -15.06 -2.56
C LYS A 517 -11.90 -14.52 -1.44
N THR A 518 -12.12 -15.32 -0.39
CA THR A 518 -12.87 -14.89 0.78
C THR A 518 -11.98 -14.09 1.73
N MET A 519 -12.57 -13.45 2.73
CA MET A 519 -11.81 -12.76 3.77
C MET A 519 -11.14 -13.71 4.76
N GLN A 520 -11.46 -15.00 4.72
CA GLN A 520 -10.91 -15.99 5.64
C GLN A 520 -10.66 -17.31 4.91
N ASP A 521 -9.39 -17.66 4.77
CA ASP A 521 -8.85 -18.97 4.38
C ASP A 521 -9.27 -19.55 3.03
N SER A 522 -10.38 -19.12 2.40
CA SER A 522 -10.96 -19.90 1.31
C SER A 522 -10.94 -19.23 -0.05
N ILE A 523 -10.81 -20.06 -1.08
CA ILE A 523 -11.12 -19.71 -2.47
C ILE A 523 -12.42 -20.41 -2.83
N VAL A 524 -13.34 -19.65 -3.43
CA VAL A 524 -14.68 -20.12 -3.82
C VAL A 524 -14.87 -20.01 -5.32
N CYS A 525 -15.70 -20.90 -5.85
CA CYS A 525 -16.08 -20.92 -7.25
C CYS A 525 -17.60 -20.86 -7.39
N TYR A 526 -18.06 -19.96 -8.22
CA TYR A 526 -19.48 -19.82 -8.58
C TYR A 526 -19.71 -20.09 -10.06
N ALA A 527 -20.92 -20.49 -10.42
CA ALA A 527 -21.32 -20.53 -11.82
C ALA A 527 -21.41 -19.11 -12.39
N ALA A 528 -20.90 -18.91 -13.59
CA ALA A 528 -20.92 -17.62 -14.29
C ALA A 528 -22.13 -17.49 -15.22
N ASP A 529 -23.30 -17.97 -14.79
CA ASP A 529 -24.53 -18.01 -15.64
C ASP A 529 -25.47 -16.80 -15.42
N GLY A 530 -25.15 -15.90 -14.51
CA GLY A 530 -25.89 -14.65 -14.27
C GLY A 530 -27.32 -14.81 -13.73
N GLN A 531 -27.82 -16.02 -13.52
CA GLN A 531 -29.23 -16.26 -13.10
C GLN A 531 -29.38 -16.20 -11.58
N ALA A 532 -28.50 -16.87 -10.86
CA ALA A 532 -28.50 -16.91 -9.40
C ALA A 532 -27.08 -17.17 -8.86
N PRO A 533 -26.76 -16.73 -7.64
CA PRO A 533 -25.48 -17.04 -7.02
C PRO A 533 -25.44 -18.54 -6.65
N ARG A 534 -24.77 -19.35 -7.47
CA ARG A 534 -24.66 -20.78 -7.29
C ARG A 534 -23.21 -21.18 -7.10
N GLU A 535 -22.84 -21.49 -5.85
CA GLU A 535 -21.52 -21.99 -5.50
C GLU A 535 -21.33 -23.41 -6.05
N LEU A 536 -20.20 -23.66 -6.69
CA LEU A 536 -19.80 -24.94 -7.26
C LEU A 536 -18.85 -25.70 -6.34
N TRP A 537 -17.93 -24.99 -5.73
CA TRP A 537 -17.01 -25.51 -4.73
C TRP A 537 -16.43 -24.37 -3.88
N ALA A 538 -16.00 -24.71 -2.68
CA ALA A 538 -15.20 -23.86 -1.78
C ALA A 538 -14.04 -24.69 -1.23
N THR A 539 -12.84 -24.10 -1.17
CA THR A 539 -11.63 -24.79 -0.70
C THR A 539 -10.94 -23.93 0.34
N ASP A 540 -10.77 -24.50 1.52
CA ASP A 540 -9.93 -23.93 2.56
C ASP A 540 -8.46 -24.05 2.13
N CYS A 541 -7.78 -22.92 2.01
CA CYS A 541 -6.38 -22.80 1.62
C CYS A 541 -5.48 -22.43 2.81
N GLY A 542 -6.05 -22.14 3.99
CA GLY A 542 -5.33 -21.87 5.22
C GLY A 542 -4.40 -20.65 5.15
N PHE A 543 -4.86 -19.54 4.55
CA PHE A 543 -4.07 -18.30 4.43
C PHE A 543 -4.44 -17.22 5.47
N GLY A 544 -5.37 -17.51 6.36
CA GLY A 544 -5.81 -16.62 7.43
C GLY A 544 -6.72 -15.49 6.95
N TYR A 545 -6.76 -14.40 7.74
CA TYR A 545 -7.50 -13.19 7.39
C TYR A 545 -6.83 -12.47 6.21
N GLU A 546 -7.63 -12.15 5.19
CA GLU A 546 -7.15 -11.63 3.93
C GLU A 546 -8.07 -10.52 3.38
N HIS A 547 -7.48 -9.43 2.93
CA HIS A 547 -8.21 -8.31 2.32
C HIS A 547 -7.44 -7.63 1.18
N ALA A 548 -6.31 -8.20 0.75
CA ALA A 548 -5.54 -7.67 -0.38
C ALA A 548 -6.27 -7.86 -1.70
N ARG A 549 -6.25 -6.82 -2.53
CA ARG A 549 -6.89 -6.75 -3.85
C ARG A 549 -5.99 -7.37 -4.91
N VAL A 550 -5.99 -8.70 -5.02
CA VAL A 550 -5.23 -9.44 -6.04
C VAL A 550 -6.16 -10.43 -6.74
N MET A 551 -6.20 -10.36 -8.07
CA MET A 551 -7.16 -11.12 -8.87
C MET A 551 -6.76 -12.59 -8.99
N LEU A 552 -7.75 -13.45 -9.30
CA LEU A 552 -7.51 -14.85 -9.58
C LEU A 552 -7.43 -15.05 -11.09
N VAL A 553 -6.44 -15.83 -11.54
CA VAL A 553 -6.20 -16.06 -12.97
C VAL A 553 -6.22 -17.55 -13.27
N GLU A 554 -7.06 -18.00 -14.22
CA GLU A 554 -7.03 -19.38 -14.70
C GLU A 554 -6.14 -19.51 -15.93
N LYS A 555 -5.34 -20.57 -15.96
CA LYS A 555 -4.57 -20.98 -17.12
C LYS A 555 -4.54 -22.50 -17.24
N ASP A 556 -4.93 -23.03 -18.39
CA ASP A 556 -4.91 -24.47 -18.69
C ASP A 556 -5.62 -25.33 -17.62
N GLY A 557 -6.76 -24.83 -17.09
CA GLY A 557 -7.57 -25.50 -16.07
C GLY A 557 -7.04 -25.39 -14.63
N VAL A 558 -6.00 -24.61 -14.40
CA VAL A 558 -5.47 -24.30 -13.06
C VAL A 558 -5.76 -22.85 -12.71
N VAL A 559 -6.38 -22.59 -11.58
CA VAL A 559 -6.59 -21.25 -11.04
C VAL A 559 -5.49 -20.89 -10.07
N PHE A 560 -4.90 -19.73 -10.27
CA PHE A 560 -3.84 -19.18 -9.42
C PHE A 560 -4.39 -18.02 -8.61
N ALA A 561 -4.03 -18.00 -7.34
CA ALA A 561 -4.34 -16.93 -6.41
C ALA A 561 -3.09 -16.57 -5.61
N SER A 562 -3.01 -15.34 -5.16
CA SER A 562 -1.95 -14.86 -4.28
C SER A 562 -2.53 -14.10 -3.09
N ASN A 563 -1.73 -13.84 -2.06
CA ASN A 563 -2.18 -13.18 -0.85
C ASN A 563 -1.20 -12.10 -0.35
N LYS A 564 -1.58 -11.47 0.76
CA LYS A 564 -0.80 -10.42 1.44
C LYS A 564 0.50 -10.92 2.09
N ASP A 565 0.61 -12.22 2.38
CA ASP A 565 1.73 -12.79 3.15
C ASP A 565 2.75 -13.52 2.26
N GLY A 566 2.77 -13.23 0.96
CA GLY A 566 3.76 -13.78 0.03
C GLY A 566 3.45 -15.18 -0.50
N LEU A 567 2.22 -15.66 -0.31
CA LEU A 567 1.79 -17.00 -0.72
C LEU A 567 1.15 -16.97 -2.11
N ILE A 568 1.61 -17.85 -3.01
CA ILE A 568 0.96 -18.18 -4.28
C ILE A 568 0.35 -19.58 -4.13
N MET A 569 -0.89 -19.74 -4.60
CA MET A 569 -1.68 -20.96 -4.50
C MET A 569 -2.19 -21.36 -5.89
N ALA A 570 -2.21 -22.66 -6.15
CA ALA A 570 -2.78 -23.21 -7.38
C ALA A 570 -3.84 -24.27 -7.05
N LEU A 571 -5.00 -24.14 -7.69
CA LEU A 571 -6.13 -25.05 -7.52
C LEU A 571 -6.57 -25.58 -8.88
N ASP A 572 -7.10 -26.81 -8.89
CA ASP A 572 -7.83 -27.32 -10.05
C ASP A 572 -9.11 -26.49 -10.26
N GLY A 573 -9.21 -25.78 -11.36
CA GLY A 573 -10.31 -24.83 -11.61
C GLY A 573 -11.70 -25.47 -11.69
N LYS A 574 -11.77 -26.77 -11.95
CA LYS A 574 -13.05 -27.49 -12.05
C LYS A 574 -13.53 -28.06 -10.70
N THR A 575 -12.61 -28.59 -9.91
CA THR A 575 -12.94 -29.32 -8.68
C THR A 575 -12.62 -28.56 -7.40
N GLY A 576 -11.83 -27.50 -7.49
CA GLY A 576 -11.32 -26.76 -6.33
C GLY A 576 -10.19 -27.45 -5.58
N ARG A 577 -9.73 -28.65 -6.01
CA ARG A 577 -8.65 -29.34 -5.34
C ARG A 577 -7.39 -28.51 -5.31
N LEU A 578 -6.86 -28.23 -4.11
CA LEU A 578 -5.57 -27.56 -3.93
C LEU A 578 -4.46 -28.44 -4.53
N LEU A 579 -3.67 -27.88 -5.43
CA LEU A 579 -2.59 -28.57 -6.12
C LEU A 579 -1.24 -28.32 -5.44
N TRP A 580 -0.99 -27.06 -5.09
CA TRP A 580 0.23 -26.65 -4.40
C TRP A 580 0.11 -25.22 -3.83
N LYS A 581 1.01 -24.93 -2.89
CA LYS A 581 1.28 -23.58 -2.37
C LYS A 581 2.79 -23.32 -2.47
N HIS A 582 3.18 -22.06 -2.59
CA HIS A 582 4.57 -21.64 -2.53
C HIS A 582 4.69 -20.22 -1.99
N LYS A 583 5.55 -20.00 -1.01
CA LYS A 583 5.81 -18.70 -0.40
C LYS A 583 7.09 -18.11 -0.97
N THR A 584 7.01 -16.92 -1.60
CA THR A 584 8.14 -16.24 -2.26
C THR A 584 8.71 -15.08 -1.45
N GLY A 585 8.10 -14.74 -0.35
CA GLY A 585 8.44 -13.62 0.53
C GLY A 585 7.47 -13.54 1.71
N ASN A 586 7.45 -12.45 2.42
CA ASN A 586 6.44 -12.18 3.46
C ASN A 586 5.76 -10.83 3.22
N THR A 587 5.39 -10.59 1.99
CA THR A 587 4.73 -9.36 1.55
C THR A 587 3.74 -9.67 0.44
N MET A 588 2.84 -8.74 0.16
CA MET A 588 1.78 -8.93 -0.83
C MET A 588 2.35 -9.25 -2.21
N ILE A 589 1.87 -10.35 -2.80
CA ILE A 589 2.08 -10.69 -4.21
C ILE A 589 0.99 -10.03 -5.04
N ASN A 590 1.36 -9.31 -6.08
CA ASN A 590 0.40 -8.79 -7.06
C ASN A 590 -0.30 -9.93 -7.84
N THR A 591 -1.30 -9.58 -8.64
CA THR A 591 -1.94 -10.57 -9.52
C THR A 591 -0.88 -11.23 -10.40
N VAL A 592 -0.78 -12.54 -10.30
CA VAL A 592 0.24 -13.32 -11.05
C VAL A 592 -0.10 -13.42 -12.54
N GLU A 593 0.92 -13.59 -13.37
CA GLU A 593 0.77 -13.84 -14.82
C GLU A 593 1.17 -15.29 -15.14
N PRO A 594 0.23 -16.23 -15.27
CA PRO A 594 0.55 -17.60 -15.62
C PRO A 594 0.84 -17.75 -17.11
N LEU A 595 2.04 -18.25 -17.42
CA LEU A 595 2.48 -18.59 -18.78
C LEU A 595 1.88 -19.92 -19.26
N SER A 596 1.72 -20.86 -18.31
CA SER A 596 1.09 -22.17 -18.47
C SER A 596 0.64 -22.66 -17.11
N ARG A 597 0.00 -23.84 -17.06
CA ARG A 597 -0.31 -24.49 -15.78
C ARG A 597 0.89 -24.77 -14.87
N ASN A 598 2.11 -24.70 -15.40
CA ASN A 598 3.34 -25.05 -14.69
C ASN A 598 4.38 -23.92 -14.62
N ARG A 599 4.08 -22.72 -15.13
CA ARG A 599 5.00 -21.58 -15.12
C ARG A 599 4.24 -20.30 -14.84
N ILE A 600 4.67 -19.57 -13.82
CA ILE A 600 3.97 -18.38 -13.31
C ILE A 600 4.99 -17.27 -13.07
N VAL A 601 4.72 -16.06 -13.58
CA VAL A 601 5.48 -14.85 -13.28
C VAL A 601 4.78 -14.09 -12.17
N PHE A 602 5.54 -13.57 -11.22
CA PHE A 602 5.03 -12.77 -10.10
C PHE A 602 5.83 -11.47 -9.90
N THR A 603 5.20 -10.52 -9.26
CA THR A 603 5.82 -9.33 -8.67
C THR A 603 5.28 -9.13 -7.26
N ASN A 604 6.03 -8.45 -6.38
CA ASN A 604 5.59 -8.18 -5.02
C ASN A 604 6.02 -6.80 -4.51
N GLU A 605 5.48 -6.39 -3.36
CA GLU A 605 5.78 -5.09 -2.73
C GLU A 605 7.25 -4.97 -2.27
N ALA A 606 7.94 -6.07 -2.01
CA ALA A 606 9.38 -6.05 -1.72
C ALA A 606 10.26 -5.83 -2.95
N GLY A 607 9.69 -5.39 -4.09
CA GLY A 607 10.44 -5.08 -5.31
C GLY A 607 10.93 -6.30 -6.09
N LYS A 608 10.41 -7.50 -5.81
CA LYS A 608 10.83 -8.72 -6.49
C LYS A 608 10.01 -8.97 -7.76
N VAL A 609 10.70 -9.38 -8.80
CA VAL A 609 10.14 -9.95 -10.04
C VAL A 609 10.70 -11.35 -10.19
N GLY A 610 9.85 -12.35 -10.39
CA GLY A 610 10.33 -13.72 -10.48
C GLY A 610 9.43 -14.65 -11.26
N GLU A 611 9.92 -15.84 -11.53
CA GLU A 611 9.20 -16.92 -12.17
C GLU A 611 9.25 -18.19 -11.31
N LEU A 612 8.07 -18.78 -11.07
CA LEU A 612 7.95 -20.12 -10.51
C LEU A 612 7.78 -21.16 -11.62
N GLY A 613 8.43 -22.31 -11.45
CA GLY A 613 8.26 -23.49 -12.27
C GLY A 613 7.76 -24.68 -11.44
N VAL A 614 6.86 -25.47 -12.01
CA VAL A 614 6.34 -26.69 -11.40
C VAL A 614 6.87 -27.89 -12.19
N ARG A 615 7.66 -28.75 -11.51
CA ARG A 615 8.13 -30.02 -12.11
C ARG A 615 6.97 -31.01 -12.20
N SER A 616 6.87 -31.69 -13.34
CA SER A 616 5.87 -32.74 -13.58
C SER A 616 6.21 -34.04 -12.86
#